data_b2737a3704fce8ff579165a4af8daf95
#
_entry.id   b2737a3704fce8ff579165a4af8daf95
#
_cell.length_a   1.000
_cell.length_b   1.000
_cell.length_c   1.000
_cell.angle_alpha   90.00
_cell.angle_beta   90.00
_cell.angle_gamma   90.00
#
_symmetry.space_group_name_H-M   'P 1'
#
loop_
_entity.id
_entity.type
_entity.pdbx_description
1 polymer ?
#
loop_
_entity_poly.entity_id
_entity_poly.type
_entity_poly.pdbx_seq_one_letter_code
_entity_poly.pdbx_strand_id
1 'polypeptide(L)'
;MGHYARSYLLEESCKSIIIVLICMSPVMLLSLFCSSIWIKWIKRPTLELTGVMKQIEQGDFCIQLPHSQVEEINALSVQFSRMLTELSIEKEQNRKLEMRFLLSQLNPHFLYNTLNSIYWMILDEERAIEACEMVDALSNLLRYGLYEIDAPSTVGQELEHVEQYLLLQSKRYEDRFCYFADVPKELQSLEIPKLTFQPIVENAIKHSVEFHMETVEIKLTAKKENGIISFCFSNNYAELKPIELENLKRKFTEDYRPNETEVKSLGIGLYNVYRRLKLMYGSNAELQVHYENHMFMLVINIKTEAKGRKET
;
A
#
# COMPACT_ATOMS: atom_id res chain seq x y z
N MET A 1 -1.23 -20.76 97.63
CA MET A 1 -2.30 -19.95 97.03
C MET A 1 -2.01 -19.48 95.58
N GLY A 2 -0.76 -19.31 95.13
CA GLY A 2 -0.44 -18.85 93.77
C GLY A 2 -0.76 -19.78 92.59
N HIS A 3 -0.78 -21.09 92.80
CA HIS A 3 -1.04 -22.09 91.75
C HIS A 3 -2.52 -22.15 91.32
N TYR A 4 -3.44 -21.98 92.23
CA TYR A 4 -4.89 -21.98 91.96
C TYR A 4 -5.33 -20.71 91.20
N ALA A 5 -4.78 -19.56 91.48
CA ALA A 5 -5.10 -18.35 90.79
C ALA A 5 -4.60 -18.33 89.31
N ARG A 6 -3.45 -18.96 89.09
CA ARG A 6 -2.86 -19.05 87.70
C ARG A 6 -3.63 -20.02 86.81
N SER A 7 -4.13 -21.18 87.38
CA SER A 7 -4.93 -22.12 86.61
C SER A 7 -6.31 -21.55 86.22
N TYR A 8 -6.91 -20.77 87.12
CA TYR A 8 -8.19 -20.11 86.86
C TYR A 8 -8.09 -19.04 85.79
N LEU A 9 -7.05 -18.24 85.85
CA LEU A 9 -6.79 -17.20 84.79
C LEU A 9 -6.50 -17.80 83.42
N LEU A 10 -5.81 -18.93 83.38
CA LEU A 10 -5.55 -19.66 82.14
C LEU A 10 -6.84 -20.27 81.56
N GLU A 11 -7.70 -20.81 82.38
CA GLU A 11 -8.99 -21.42 81.99
C GLU A 11 -9.95 -20.34 81.43
N GLU A 12 -10.01 -19.18 82.08
CA GLU A 12 -10.83 -18.04 81.63
C GLU A 12 -10.30 -17.40 80.34
N SER A 13 -8.97 -17.31 80.20
CA SER A 13 -8.33 -16.90 78.98
C SER A 13 -8.59 -17.90 77.85
N CYS A 14 -8.53 -19.20 78.08
CA CYS A 14 -8.85 -20.22 77.10
C CYS A 14 -10.30 -20.14 76.62
N LYS A 15 -11.26 -19.97 77.53
CA LYS A 15 -12.68 -19.77 77.20
C LYS A 15 -12.91 -18.54 76.37
N SER A 16 -12.27 -17.44 76.72
CA SER A 16 -12.33 -16.19 75.88
C SER A 16 -11.76 -16.36 74.48
N ILE A 17 -10.63 -17.04 74.31
CA ILE A 17 -10.03 -17.37 73.04
C ILE A 17 -10.95 -18.26 72.18
N ILE A 18 -11.56 -19.28 72.78
CA ILE A 18 -12.49 -20.18 72.10
C ILE A 18 -13.72 -19.40 71.60
N ILE A 19 -14.29 -18.54 72.43
CA ILE A 19 -15.42 -17.68 72.04
C ILE A 19 -15.05 -16.76 70.86
N VAL A 20 -13.87 -16.14 70.85
CA VAL A 20 -13.38 -15.30 69.77
C VAL A 20 -13.21 -16.12 68.49
N LEU A 21 -12.64 -17.34 68.59
CA LEU A 21 -12.47 -18.23 67.44
C LEU A 21 -13.81 -18.68 66.87
N ILE A 22 -14.80 -19.00 67.71
CA ILE A 22 -16.15 -19.37 67.27
C ILE A 22 -16.84 -18.19 66.57
N CYS A 23 -16.69 -16.98 67.10
CA CYS A 23 -17.26 -15.75 66.49
C CYS A 23 -16.57 -15.35 65.18
N MET A 24 -15.27 -15.57 65.08
CA MET A 24 -14.48 -15.24 63.86
C MET A 24 -14.64 -16.27 62.74
N SER A 25 -14.95 -17.55 63.06
CA SER A 25 -15.07 -18.61 62.05
C SER A 25 -16.16 -18.34 60.98
N PRO A 26 -17.39 -17.88 61.31
CA PRO A 26 -18.40 -17.61 60.30
C PRO A 26 -18.01 -16.39 59.43
N VAL A 27 -17.32 -15.39 59.95
CA VAL A 27 -16.83 -14.21 59.21
C VAL A 27 -15.77 -14.68 58.22
N MET A 28 -14.87 -15.56 58.64
CA MET A 28 -13.83 -16.10 57.75
C MET A 28 -14.44 -16.97 56.64
N LEU A 29 -15.41 -17.83 56.97
CA LEU A 29 -16.13 -18.64 55.98
C LEU A 29 -16.92 -17.77 54.98
N LEU A 30 -17.58 -16.73 55.46
CA LEU A 30 -18.28 -15.76 54.58
C LEU A 30 -17.33 -15.03 53.65
N SER A 31 -16.18 -14.59 54.16
CA SER A 31 -15.14 -13.95 53.39
C SER A 31 -14.59 -14.86 52.28
N LEU A 32 -14.31 -16.11 52.58
CA LEU A 32 -13.86 -17.11 51.58
C LEU A 32 -14.95 -17.37 50.55
N PHE A 33 -16.21 -17.45 50.95
CA PHE A 33 -17.34 -17.62 50.04
C PHE A 33 -17.50 -16.44 49.12
N CYS A 34 -17.49 -15.20 49.62
CA CYS A 34 -17.55 -13.97 48.81
C CYS A 34 -16.36 -13.87 47.85
N SER A 35 -15.15 -14.21 48.33
CA SER A 35 -13.94 -14.22 47.50
C SER A 35 -14.07 -15.23 46.35
N SER A 36 -14.60 -16.43 46.59
CA SER A 36 -14.80 -17.44 45.57
C SER A 36 -15.80 -17.00 44.50
N ILE A 37 -16.89 -16.33 44.91
CA ILE A 37 -17.88 -15.77 43.99
C ILE A 37 -17.23 -14.67 43.13
N TRP A 38 -16.50 -13.75 43.77
CA TRP A 38 -15.82 -12.64 43.05
C TRP A 38 -14.81 -13.14 42.01
N ILE A 39 -14.02 -14.17 42.33
CA ILE A 39 -13.07 -14.80 41.42
C ILE A 39 -13.81 -15.41 40.22
N LYS A 40 -14.87 -16.18 40.47
CA LYS A 40 -15.59 -16.91 39.43
C LYS A 40 -16.41 -16.01 38.50
N TRP A 41 -17.07 -14.97 39.07
CA TRP A 41 -18.05 -14.18 38.34
C TRP A 41 -17.46 -12.90 37.73
N ILE A 42 -16.39 -12.36 38.27
CA ILE A 42 -15.80 -11.11 37.81
C ILE A 42 -14.38 -11.31 37.30
N LYS A 43 -13.48 -11.83 38.15
CA LYS A 43 -12.05 -11.87 37.82
C LYS A 43 -11.74 -12.77 36.60
N ARG A 44 -12.31 -13.96 36.55
CA ARG A 44 -12.08 -14.91 35.45
C ARG A 44 -12.52 -14.39 34.09
N PRO A 45 -13.77 -13.95 33.89
CA PRO A 45 -14.21 -13.41 32.60
C PRO A 45 -13.42 -12.17 32.16
N THR A 46 -13.04 -11.31 33.13
CA THR A 46 -12.23 -10.12 32.82
C THR A 46 -10.83 -10.48 32.34
N LEU A 47 -10.19 -11.49 32.95
CA LEU A 47 -8.88 -11.99 32.51
C LEU A 47 -8.96 -12.67 31.12
N GLU A 48 -10.02 -13.44 30.88
CA GLU A 48 -10.27 -14.06 29.58
C GLU A 48 -10.46 -12.98 28.47
N LEU A 49 -11.22 -11.91 28.73
CA LEU A 49 -11.36 -10.75 27.85
C LEU A 49 -10.01 -10.09 27.56
N THR A 50 -9.19 -9.88 28.58
CA THR A 50 -7.84 -9.30 28.42
C THR A 50 -6.93 -10.22 27.60
N GLY A 51 -7.04 -11.54 27.75
CA GLY A 51 -6.33 -12.52 26.95
C GLY A 51 -6.70 -12.45 25.46
N VAL A 52 -8.00 -12.32 25.19
CA VAL A 52 -8.54 -12.15 23.84
C VAL A 52 -8.02 -10.84 23.21
N MET A 53 -8.00 -9.72 23.93
CA MET A 53 -7.43 -8.47 23.45
C MET A 53 -5.98 -8.62 22.99
N LYS A 54 -5.19 -9.40 23.73
CA LYS A 54 -3.79 -9.64 23.39
C LYS A 54 -3.61 -10.51 22.13
N GLN A 55 -4.53 -11.45 21.88
CA GLN A 55 -4.53 -12.26 20.65
C GLN A 55 -4.91 -11.39 19.43
N ILE A 56 -5.83 -10.44 19.61
CA ILE A 56 -6.22 -9.50 18.57
C ILE A 56 -5.06 -8.57 18.19
N GLU A 57 -4.26 -8.10 19.17
CA GLU A 57 -3.02 -7.33 18.89
C GLU A 57 -2.03 -8.13 18.02
N GLN A 58 -2.06 -9.45 18.08
CA GLN A 58 -1.24 -10.34 17.26
C GLN A 58 -1.86 -10.65 15.89
N GLY A 59 -3.04 -10.08 15.59
CA GLY A 59 -3.70 -10.19 14.29
C GLY A 59 -4.68 -11.34 14.14
N ASP A 60 -4.99 -12.08 15.21
CA ASP A 60 -6.02 -13.12 15.20
C ASP A 60 -7.38 -12.51 15.55
N PHE A 61 -8.29 -12.45 14.59
CA PHE A 61 -9.64 -11.91 14.74
C PHE A 61 -10.72 -13.01 14.85
N CYS A 62 -10.36 -14.31 14.71
CA CYS A 62 -11.29 -15.45 14.79
C CYS A 62 -11.40 -16.01 16.20
N ILE A 63 -11.79 -15.19 17.17
CA ILE A 63 -11.78 -15.55 18.58
C ILE A 63 -13.20 -15.61 19.11
N GLN A 64 -13.49 -16.65 19.92
CA GLN A 64 -14.74 -16.74 20.67
C GLN A 64 -14.62 -15.96 21.99
N LEU A 65 -15.52 -15.02 22.20
CA LEU A 65 -15.56 -14.23 23.42
C LEU A 65 -16.20 -15.00 24.56
N PRO A 66 -15.72 -14.85 25.81
CA PRO A 66 -16.25 -15.54 26.95
C PRO A 66 -17.67 -15.06 27.29
N HIS A 67 -18.55 -15.99 27.60
CA HIS A 67 -19.87 -15.73 28.16
C HIS A 67 -19.80 -15.55 29.68
N SER A 68 -20.30 -14.43 30.18
CA SER A 68 -20.40 -14.14 31.61
C SER A 68 -21.84 -14.19 32.09
N GLN A 69 -22.05 -14.59 33.37
CA GLN A 69 -23.34 -14.49 34.03
C GLN A 69 -23.64 -13.07 34.55
N VAL A 70 -22.63 -12.19 34.55
CA VAL A 70 -22.77 -10.77 34.88
C VAL A 70 -23.21 -10.04 33.61
N GLU A 71 -24.38 -9.39 33.69
CA GLU A 71 -25.03 -8.76 32.52
C GLU A 71 -24.16 -7.69 31.87
N GLU A 72 -23.47 -6.88 32.66
CA GLU A 72 -22.58 -5.81 32.16
C GLU A 72 -21.37 -6.37 31.41
N ILE A 73 -20.78 -7.46 31.88
CA ILE A 73 -19.65 -8.12 31.22
C ILE A 73 -20.12 -8.78 29.91
N ASN A 74 -21.30 -9.38 29.93
CA ASN A 74 -21.88 -10.00 28.73
C ASN A 74 -22.22 -8.93 27.68
N ALA A 75 -22.80 -7.80 28.09
CA ALA A 75 -23.08 -6.66 27.20
C ALA A 75 -21.77 -6.11 26.57
N LEU A 76 -20.71 -5.98 27.36
CA LEU A 76 -19.38 -5.56 26.87
C LEU A 76 -18.82 -6.57 25.85
N SER A 77 -18.92 -7.87 26.12
CA SER A 77 -18.48 -8.92 25.20
C SER A 77 -19.23 -8.86 23.87
N VAL A 78 -20.56 -8.64 23.90
CA VAL A 78 -21.36 -8.50 22.68
C VAL A 78 -20.97 -7.27 21.87
N GLN A 79 -20.79 -6.10 22.53
CA GLN A 79 -20.36 -4.88 21.83
C GLN A 79 -18.95 -5.03 21.23
N PHE A 80 -18.06 -5.69 21.96
CA PHE A 80 -16.72 -5.96 21.47
C PHE A 80 -16.70 -6.92 20.28
N SER A 81 -17.53 -8.00 20.33
CA SER A 81 -17.73 -8.90 19.19
C SER A 81 -18.21 -8.17 17.95
N ARG A 82 -19.17 -7.24 18.13
CA ARG A 82 -19.69 -6.43 17.02
C ARG A 82 -18.59 -5.54 16.41
N MET A 83 -17.82 -4.86 17.26
CA MET A 83 -16.70 -4.02 16.81
C MET A 83 -15.65 -4.84 16.03
N LEU A 84 -15.30 -6.05 16.51
CA LEU A 84 -14.38 -6.94 15.80
C LEU A 84 -14.91 -7.38 14.45
N THR A 85 -16.22 -7.67 14.37
CA THR A 85 -16.87 -8.04 13.11
C THR A 85 -16.82 -6.86 12.13
N GLU A 86 -17.14 -5.64 12.59
CA GLU A 86 -17.07 -4.42 11.77
C GLU A 86 -15.63 -4.15 11.27
N LEU A 87 -14.62 -4.26 12.15
CA LEU A 87 -13.21 -4.14 11.78
C LEU A 87 -12.75 -5.19 10.76
N SER A 88 -13.18 -6.43 10.91
CA SER A 88 -12.84 -7.50 9.97
C SER A 88 -13.45 -7.26 8.58
N ILE A 89 -14.70 -6.78 8.54
CA ILE A 89 -15.39 -6.40 7.29
C ILE A 89 -14.68 -5.22 6.63
N GLU A 90 -14.34 -4.19 7.39
CA GLU A 90 -13.63 -3.01 6.88
C GLU A 90 -12.25 -3.38 6.31
N LYS A 91 -11.49 -4.23 7.03
CA LYS A 91 -10.19 -4.73 6.56
C LYS A 91 -10.33 -5.53 5.26
N GLU A 92 -11.33 -6.38 5.14
CA GLU A 92 -11.58 -7.15 3.92
C GLU A 92 -12.05 -6.23 2.76
N GLN A 93 -12.84 -5.20 3.04
CA GLN A 93 -13.23 -4.20 2.04
C GLN A 93 -12.02 -3.39 1.57
N ASN A 94 -11.18 -2.94 2.48
CA ASN A 94 -9.93 -2.24 2.14
C ASN A 94 -9.02 -3.13 1.28
N ARG A 95 -8.83 -4.40 1.65
CA ARG A 95 -8.08 -5.35 0.84
C ARG A 95 -8.65 -5.54 -0.57
N LYS A 96 -9.99 -5.59 -0.71
CA LYS A 96 -10.65 -5.66 -2.03
C LYS A 96 -10.48 -4.38 -2.83
N LEU A 97 -10.51 -3.22 -2.18
CA LEU A 97 -10.26 -1.94 -2.82
C LEU A 97 -8.80 -1.83 -3.29
N GLU A 98 -7.85 -2.20 -2.45
CA GLU A 98 -6.43 -2.30 -2.82
C GLU A 98 -6.24 -3.23 -4.02
N MET A 99 -6.82 -4.45 -3.98
CA MET A 99 -6.75 -5.39 -5.09
C MET A 99 -7.37 -4.83 -6.37
N ARG A 100 -8.53 -4.15 -6.29
CA ARG A 100 -9.13 -3.48 -7.45
C ARG A 100 -8.28 -2.33 -7.96
N PHE A 101 -7.68 -1.57 -7.07
CA PHE A 101 -6.74 -0.50 -7.42
C PHE A 101 -5.51 -1.07 -8.14
N LEU A 102 -4.92 -2.16 -7.64
CA LEU A 102 -3.82 -2.87 -8.27
C LEU A 102 -4.19 -3.39 -9.66
N LEU A 103 -5.34 -4.05 -9.79
CA LEU A 103 -5.85 -4.54 -11.07
C LEU A 103 -6.19 -3.41 -12.05
N SER A 104 -6.61 -2.25 -11.55
CA SER A 104 -6.89 -1.09 -12.41
C SER A 104 -5.63 -0.42 -12.98
N GLN A 105 -4.47 -0.62 -12.35
CA GLN A 105 -3.18 -0.18 -12.90
C GLN A 105 -2.71 -1.07 -14.06
N LEU A 106 -3.19 -2.31 -14.14
CA LEU A 106 -3.00 -3.16 -15.31
C LEU A 106 -4.07 -2.77 -16.33
N ASN A 107 -3.64 -2.26 -17.48
CA ASN A 107 -4.54 -1.98 -18.58
C ASN A 107 -5.14 -3.30 -19.13
N PRO A 108 -6.43 -3.65 -18.83
CA PRO A 108 -6.98 -4.95 -19.22
C PRO A 108 -6.97 -5.15 -20.75
N HIS A 109 -7.14 -4.07 -21.49
CA HIS A 109 -7.09 -4.09 -22.95
C HIS A 109 -5.67 -4.39 -23.46
N PHE A 110 -4.64 -3.85 -22.82
CA PHE A 110 -3.26 -4.18 -23.12
C PHE A 110 -2.97 -5.67 -22.89
N LEU A 111 -3.37 -6.21 -21.73
CA LEU A 111 -3.17 -7.62 -21.39
C LEU A 111 -3.88 -8.55 -22.40
N TYR A 112 -5.15 -8.26 -22.70
CA TYR A 112 -5.94 -9.03 -23.65
C TYR A 112 -5.28 -9.03 -25.03
N ASN A 113 -4.86 -7.86 -25.52
CA ASN A 113 -4.22 -7.75 -26.82
C ASN A 113 -2.85 -8.46 -26.86
N THR A 114 -2.05 -8.34 -25.79
CA THR A 114 -0.76 -9.04 -25.70
C THR A 114 -0.93 -10.55 -25.70
N LEU A 115 -1.85 -11.08 -24.88
CA LEU A 115 -2.16 -12.52 -24.86
C LEU A 115 -2.68 -13.01 -26.21
N ASN A 116 -3.49 -12.21 -26.90
CA ASN A 116 -3.99 -12.54 -28.23
C ASN A 116 -2.86 -12.55 -29.28
N SER A 117 -1.93 -11.60 -29.22
CA SER A 117 -0.74 -11.60 -30.08
C SER A 117 0.14 -12.83 -29.84
N ILE A 118 0.39 -13.18 -28.57
CA ILE A 118 1.12 -14.40 -28.20
C ILE A 118 0.41 -15.65 -28.75
N TYR A 119 -0.92 -15.72 -28.62
CA TYR A 119 -1.70 -16.85 -29.15
C TYR A 119 -1.52 -17.04 -30.66
N TRP A 120 -1.59 -15.94 -31.45
CA TRP A 120 -1.39 -16.01 -32.90
C TRP A 120 0.05 -16.38 -33.27
N MET A 121 1.05 -15.92 -32.51
CA MET A 121 2.46 -16.29 -32.73
C MET A 121 2.75 -17.75 -32.42
N ILE A 122 2.07 -18.36 -31.43
CA ILE A 122 2.22 -19.79 -31.12
C ILE A 122 1.66 -20.66 -32.24
N LEU A 123 0.65 -20.19 -32.97
CA LEU A 123 0.09 -20.90 -34.11
C LEU A 123 0.99 -20.84 -35.35
N ASP A 124 1.96 -19.95 -35.35
CA ASP A 124 2.97 -19.80 -36.40
C ASP A 124 4.28 -20.45 -35.93
N GLU A 125 4.61 -21.61 -36.49
CA GLU A 125 5.79 -22.40 -36.10
C GLU A 125 7.10 -21.59 -36.20
N GLU A 126 7.18 -20.64 -37.13
CA GLU A 126 8.38 -19.80 -37.32
C GLU A 126 8.54 -18.73 -36.20
N ARG A 127 7.45 -18.41 -35.51
CA ARG A 127 7.41 -17.34 -34.47
C ARG A 127 7.35 -17.84 -33.03
N ALA A 128 7.51 -19.14 -32.80
CA ALA A 128 7.42 -19.74 -31.47
C ALA A 128 8.44 -19.17 -30.48
N ILE A 129 9.65 -18.83 -30.95
CA ILE A 129 10.69 -18.19 -30.10
C ILE A 129 10.25 -16.78 -29.66
N GLU A 130 9.71 -15.97 -30.59
CA GLU A 130 9.19 -14.64 -30.27
C GLU A 130 8.02 -14.72 -29.29
N ALA A 131 7.16 -15.74 -29.40
CA ALA A 131 6.08 -15.94 -28.44
C ALA A 131 6.61 -16.22 -27.04
N CYS A 132 7.68 -17.01 -26.88
CA CYS A 132 8.34 -17.24 -25.59
C CYS A 132 8.92 -15.93 -25.01
N GLU A 133 9.61 -15.13 -25.83
CA GLU A 133 10.12 -13.81 -25.40
C GLU A 133 9.01 -12.90 -24.90
N MET A 134 7.86 -12.88 -25.59
CA MET A 134 6.70 -12.10 -25.15
C MET A 134 6.10 -12.61 -23.84
N VAL A 135 6.04 -13.92 -23.62
CA VAL A 135 5.57 -14.49 -22.33
C VAL A 135 6.49 -14.09 -21.19
N ASP A 136 7.81 -14.16 -21.40
CA ASP A 136 8.80 -13.75 -20.40
C ASP A 136 8.70 -12.26 -20.09
N ALA A 137 8.60 -11.41 -21.12
CA ALA A 137 8.43 -9.98 -20.96
C ALA A 137 7.14 -9.63 -20.21
N LEU A 138 6.02 -10.29 -20.55
CA LEU A 138 4.74 -10.11 -19.89
C LEU A 138 4.80 -10.53 -18.42
N SER A 139 5.43 -11.68 -18.14
CA SER A 139 5.62 -12.18 -16.77
C SER A 139 6.43 -11.21 -15.91
N ASN A 140 7.53 -10.68 -16.46
CA ASN A 140 8.36 -9.69 -15.78
C ASN A 140 7.61 -8.39 -15.51
N LEU A 141 6.86 -7.90 -16.50
CA LEU A 141 6.04 -6.70 -16.40
C LEU A 141 4.97 -6.84 -15.32
N LEU A 142 4.26 -7.95 -15.27
CA LEU A 142 3.25 -8.23 -14.26
C LEU A 142 3.87 -8.37 -12.87
N ARG A 143 4.97 -9.09 -12.74
CA ARG A 143 5.69 -9.25 -11.48
C ARG A 143 6.15 -7.93 -10.91
N TYR A 144 6.75 -7.07 -11.74
CA TYR A 144 7.17 -5.73 -11.30
C TYR A 144 5.98 -4.86 -10.87
N GLY A 145 4.89 -4.85 -11.63
CA GLY A 145 3.72 -4.02 -11.35
C GLY A 145 2.88 -4.47 -10.15
N LEU A 146 2.91 -5.78 -9.79
CA LEU A 146 2.05 -6.33 -8.73
C LEU A 146 2.78 -6.56 -7.40
N TYR A 147 4.13 -6.64 -7.41
CA TYR A 147 4.88 -6.94 -6.20
C TYR A 147 5.38 -5.66 -5.52
N GLU A 148 5.08 -5.49 -4.22
CA GLU A 148 5.53 -4.37 -3.37
C GLU A 148 5.40 -2.98 -4.03
N ILE A 149 4.18 -2.59 -4.38
CA ILE A 149 3.91 -1.33 -5.10
C ILE A 149 4.35 -0.10 -4.30
N ASP A 150 4.28 -0.16 -2.98
CA ASP A 150 4.68 0.94 -2.10
C ASP A 150 6.19 1.04 -1.88
N ALA A 151 6.96 0.02 -2.30
CA ALA A 151 8.41 0.09 -2.21
C ALA A 151 8.98 1.01 -3.31
N PRO A 152 9.98 1.85 -2.99
CA PRO A 152 10.66 2.64 -3.99
C PRO A 152 11.38 1.72 -4.99
N SER A 153 11.49 2.18 -6.21
CA SER A 153 12.27 1.56 -7.27
C SER A 153 13.46 2.44 -7.61
N THR A 154 14.39 1.95 -8.40
CA THR A 154 15.47 2.77 -8.95
C THR A 154 15.15 3.17 -10.39
N VAL A 155 15.78 4.25 -10.85
CA VAL A 155 15.71 4.69 -12.26
C VAL A 155 16.11 3.54 -13.20
N GLY A 156 17.14 2.75 -12.85
CA GLY A 156 17.56 1.59 -13.64
C GLY A 156 16.46 0.54 -13.76
N GLN A 157 15.78 0.21 -12.67
CA GLN A 157 14.66 -0.74 -12.68
C GLN A 157 13.46 -0.22 -13.48
N GLU A 158 13.17 1.07 -13.42
CA GLU A 158 12.12 1.68 -14.24
C GLU A 158 12.47 1.66 -15.74
N LEU A 159 13.76 1.83 -16.10
CA LEU A 159 14.21 1.69 -17.49
C LEU A 159 14.03 0.26 -18.00
N GLU A 160 14.49 -0.74 -17.24
CA GLU A 160 14.29 -2.16 -17.58
C GLU A 160 12.81 -2.49 -17.74
N HIS A 161 11.97 -1.97 -16.86
CA HIS A 161 10.53 -2.16 -16.92
C HIS A 161 9.91 -1.56 -18.18
N VAL A 162 10.32 -0.34 -18.55
CA VAL A 162 9.91 0.33 -19.79
C VAL A 162 10.36 -0.48 -21.02
N GLU A 163 11.56 -1.03 -21.02
CA GLU A 163 12.07 -1.88 -22.11
C GLU A 163 11.21 -3.13 -22.31
N GLN A 164 10.81 -3.81 -21.21
CA GLN A 164 9.89 -4.96 -21.28
C GLN A 164 8.52 -4.56 -21.86
N TYR A 165 7.99 -3.41 -21.43
CA TYR A 165 6.74 -2.89 -21.99
C TYR A 165 6.85 -2.57 -23.48
N LEU A 166 7.94 -1.90 -23.89
CA LEU A 166 8.18 -1.55 -25.30
C LEU A 166 8.39 -2.77 -26.18
N LEU A 167 9.04 -3.83 -25.68
CA LEU A 167 9.18 -5.09 -26.39
C LEU A 167 7.81 -5.67 -26.75
N LEU A 168 6.86 -5.66 -25.80
CA LEU A 168 5.49 -6.13 -26.06
C LEU A 168 4.75 -5.22 -27.05
N GLN A 169 4.97 -3.91 -26.99
CA GLN A 169 4.33 -2.96 -27.91
C GLN A 169 4.93 -3.00 -29.32
N SER A 170 6.24 -3.26 -29.46
CA SER A 170 6.88 -3.36 -30.78
C SER A 170 6.32 -4.51 -31.62
N LYS A 171 5.97 -5.63 -30.99
CA LYS A 171 5.31 -6.75 -31.66
C LYS A 171 3.87 -6.45 -32.09
N ARG A 172 3.24 -5.47 -31.49
CA ARG A 172 1.88 -5.02 -31.83
C ARG A 172 1.86 -3.93 -32.90
N TYR A 173 2.78 -2.97 -32.80
CA TYR A 173 2.82 -1.80 -33.66
C TYR A 173 3.90 -1.88 -34.72
N GLU A 174 4.65 -2.99 -34.75
CA GLU A 174 5.78 -3.20 -35.64
C GLU A 174 6.72 -1.98 -35.64
N ASP A 175 7.27 -1.57 -36.72
CA ASP A 175 8.24 -0.44 -36.80
C ASP A 175 7.61 0.95 -36.70
N ARG A 176 6.42 1.09 -36.10
CA ARG A 176 5.72 2.38 -36.01
C ARG A 176 6.24 3.31 -34.91
N PHE A 177 7.14 2.86 -34.06
CA PHE A 177 7.82 3.72 -33.09
C PHE A 177 9.27 3.29 -32.86
N CYS A 178 10.09 4.24 -32.43
CA CYS A 178 11.42 3.98 -31.92
C CYS A 178 11.59 4.64 -30.54
N TYR A 179 12.41 4.03 -29.69
CA TYR A 179 12.69 4.52 -28.35
C TYR A 179 14.18 4.69 -28.13
N PHE A 180 14.55 5.83 -27.55
CA PHE A 180 15.92 6.14 -27.17
C PHE A 180 15.96 6.61 -25.72
N ALA A 181 16.82 6.01 -24.92
CA ALA A 181 17.09 6.43 -23.57
C ALA A 181 18.56 6.83 -23.40
N ASP A 182 18.78 8.08 -23.02
CA ASP A 182 20.11 8.61 -22.66
C ASP A 182 20.07 9.05 -21.21
N VAL A 183 20.33 8.07 -20.31
CA VAL A 183 20.32 8.25 -18.86
C VAL A 183 21.67 7.86 -18.29
N PRO A 184 22.44 8.82 -17.76
CA PRO A 184 23.75 8.56 -17.16
C PRO A 184 23.70 7.46 -16.10
N LYS A 185 24.68 6.56 -16.09
CA LYS A 185 24.76 5.42 -15.14
C LYS A 185 24.67 5.87 -13.68
N GLU A 186 25.22 7.01 -13.37
CA GLU A 186 25.21 7.60 -12.02
C GLU A 186 23.81 7.93 -11.53
N LEU A 187 22.86 8.18 -12.44
CA LEU A 187 21.46 8.48 -12.11
C LEU A 187 20.60 7.21 -12.01
N GLN A 188 21.07 6.07 -12.50
CA GLN A 188 20.29 4.83 -12.50
C GLN A 188 20.08 4.25 -11.10
N SER A 189 20.90 4.61 -10.11
CA SER A 189 20.73 4.23 -8.71
C SER A 189 19.82 5.16 -7.91
N LEU A 190 19.31 6.25 -8.52
CA LEU A 190 18.37 7.15 -7.87
C LEU A 190 17.06 6.41 -7.59
N GLU A 191 16.60 6.47 -6.35
CA GLU A 191 15.30 5.94 -5.96
C GLU A 191 14.18 6.83 -6.49
N ILE A 192 13.19 6.25 -7.14
CA ILE A 192 11.97 6.93 -7.61
C ILE A 192 10.73 6.08 -7.28
N PRO A 193 9.54 6.68 -7.25
CA PRO A 193 8.33 5.88 -7.09
C PRO A 193 8.19 4.86 -8.22
N LYS A 194 7.77 3.66 -7.89
CA LYS A 194 7.51 2.59 -8.84
C LYS A 194 6.48 2.99 -9.89
N LEU A 195 6.61 2.49 -11.12
CA LEU A 195 5.73 2.82 -12.24
C LEU A 195 5.68 4.34 -12.56
N THR A 196 6.83 5.01 -12.46
CA THR A 196 6.96 6.43 -12.82
C THR A 196 7.12 6.61 -14.33
N PHE A 197 7.96 5.82 -14.99
CA PHE A 197 8.29 6.00 -16.40
C PHE A 197 7.29 5.34 -17.35
N GLN A 198 6.80 4.15 -17.02
CA GLN A 198 5.88 3.40 -17.89
C GLN A 198 4.62 4.20 -18.27
N PRO A 199 3.88 4.88 -17.38
CA PRO A 199 2.67 5.62 -17.76
C PRO A 199 2.96 6.79 -18.71
N ILE A 200 4.18 7.33 -18.68
CA ILE A 200 4.60 8.42 -19.59
C ILE A 200 4.81 7.86 -21.00
N VAL A 201 5.53 6.73 -21.10
CA VAL A 201 5.77 6.04 -22.37
C VAL A 201 4.48 5.45 -22.93
N GLU A 202 3.61 4.89 -22.10
CA GLU A 202 2.27 4.43 -22.49
C GLU A 202 1.44 5.57 -23.08
N ASN A 203 1.49 6.75 -22.48
CA ASN A 203 0.81 7.94 -23.00
C ASN A 203 1.36 8.37 -24.36
N ALA A 204 2.69 8.33 -24.55
CA ALA A 204 3.32 8.63 -25.82
C ALA A 204 2.87 7.65 -26.91
N ILE A 205 2.86 6.34 -26.64
CA ILE A 205 2.41 5.34 -27.62
C ILE A 205 0.93 5.53 -27.93
N LYS A 206 0.08 5.63 -26.93
CA LYS A 206 -1.38 5.74 -27.12
C LYS A 206 -1.77 6.96 -27.94
N HIS A 207 -1.16 8.11 -27.69
CA HIS A 207 -1.55 9.38 -28.32
C HIS A 207 -0.76 9.73 -29.58
N SER A 208 0.33 9.04 -29.85
CA SER A 208 1.13 9.29 -31.05
C SER A 208 1.05 8.14 -32.03
N VAL A 209 1.35 6.90 -31.62
CA VAL A 209 1.38 5.73 -32.51
C VAL A 209 -0.03 5.36 -33.02
N GLU A 210 -1.06 5.50 -32.20
CA GLU A 210 -2.44 5.16 -32.61
C GLU A 210 -3.02 6.17 -33.63
N PHE A 211 -2.58 7.42 -33.62
CA PHE A 211 -3.14 8.48 -34.43
C PHE A 211 -2.24 8.99 -35.58
N HIS A 212 -0.98 8.55 -35.62
CA HIS A 212 -0.02 8.94 -36.66
C HIS A 212 0.21 7.84 -37.72
N MET A 213 0.42 8.28 -38.96
CA MET A 213 0.88 7.40 -40.03
C MET A 213 2.42 7.29 -40.09
N GLU A 214 3.14 8.23 -39.47
CA GLU A 214 4.60 8.25 -39.44
C GLU A 214 5.16 7.56 -38.20
N THR A 215 6.43 7.16 -38.25
CA THR A 215 7.12 6.57 -37.13
C THR A 215 7.25 7.58 -35.98
N VAL A 216 6.83 7.17 -34.79
CA VAL A 216 6.90 7.98 -33.57
C VAL A 216 8.25 7.80 -32.90
N GLU A 217 8.96 8.91 -32.69
CA GLU A 217 10.19 8.92 -31.92
C GLU A 217 9.88 9.24 -30.45
N ILE A 218 10.17 8.31 -29.54
CA ILE A 218 10.05 8.49 -28.10
C ILE A 218 11.46 8.60 -27.51
N LYS A 219 11.77 9.71 -26.86
CA LYS A 219 13.10 9.96 -26.31
C LYS A 219 13.02 10.27 -24.82
N LEU A 220 13.85 9.59 -24.03
CA LEU A 220 14.11 9.91 -22.64
C LEU A 220 15.55 10.39 -22.49
N THR A 221 15.73 11.57 -21.94
CA THR A 221 17.05 12.08 -21.54
C THR A 221 17.05 12.44 -20.08
N ALA A 222 18.20 12.26 -19.42
CA ALA A 222 18.35 12.67 -18.02
C ALA A 222 19.66 13.45 -17.83
N LYS A 223 19.59 14.48 -16.99
CA LYS A 223 20.76 15.28 -16.63
C LYS A 223 20.71 15.73 -15.19
N LYS A 224 21.87 15.97 -14.61
CA LYS A 224 22.03 16.54 -13.27
C LYS A 224 22.79 17.86 -13.38
N GLU A 225 22.13 18.97 -13.05
CA GLU A 225 22.68 20.30 -13.08
C GLU A 225 22.28 21.07 -11.82
N ASN A 226 23.21 21.75 -11.18
CA ASN A 226 22.95 22.62 -10.02
C ASN A 226 22.13 21.97 -8.88
N GLY A 227 22.33 20.66 -8.61
CA GLY A 227 21.59 19.94 -7.58
C GLY A 227 20.17 19.55 -8.00
N ILE A 228 19.80 19.74 -9.26
CA ILE A 228 18.52 19.31 -9.82
C ILE A 228 18.79 18.16 -10.81
N ILE A 229 18.06 17.07 -10.66
CA ILE A 229 18.00 15.98 -11.62
C ILE A 229 16.75 16.18 -12.45
N SER A 230 16.93 16.27 -13.79
CA SER A 230 15.85 16.47 -14.75
C SER A 230 15.75 15.24 -15.66
N PHE A 231 14.57 14.62 -15.71
CA PHE A 231 14.21 13.60 -16.71
C PHE A 231 13.27 14.25 -17.71
N CYS A 232 13.64 14.23 -18.98
CA CYS A 232 12.84 14.78 -20.07
C CYS A 232 12.39 13.66 -21.01
N PHE A 233 11.11 13.42 -21.05
CA PHE A 233 10.44 12.56 -22.02
C PHE A 233 9.93 13.42 -23.14
N SER A 234 10.25 13.10 -24.39
CA SER A 234 9.75 13.79 -25.55
C SER A 234 9.30 12.83 -26.62
N ASN A 235 8.24 13.17 -27.33
CA ASN A 235 7.76 12.43 -28.48
C ASN A 235 7.11 13.38 -29.49
N ASN A 236 7.20 13.04 -30.78
CA ASN A 236 6.41 13.71 -31.79
C ASN A 236 4.91 13.41 -31.56
N TYR A 237 4.08 14.42 -31.71
CA TYR A 237 2.66 14.40 -31.39
C TYR A 237 1.87 15.14 -32.46
N ALA A 238 0.69 14.62 -32.88
CA ALA A 238 -0.06 15.16 -33.98
C ALA A 238 -0.39 16.65 -33.80
N GLU A 239 -1.37 16.89 -33.03
CA GLU A 239 -1.85 18.23 -32.69
C GLU A 239 -2.47 18.20 -31.30
N LEU A 240 -1.95 18.99 -30.40
CA LEU A 240 -2.48 19.18 -29.07
C LEU A 240 -3.13 20.59 -29.00
N LYS A 241 -4.41 20.65 -28.79
CA LYS A 241 -5.12 21.93 -28.68
C LYS A 241 -4.66 22.67 -27.42
N PRO A 242 -4.53 24.00 -27.48
CA PRO A 242 -4.10 24.80 -26.32
C PRO A 242 -4.93 24.53 -25.06
N ILE A 243 -6.24 24.34 -25.21
CA ILE A 243 -7.14 24.03 -24.08
C ILE A 243 -6.85 22.67 -23.44
N GLU A 244 -6.43 21.68 -24.24
CA GLU A 244 -6.07 20.33 -23.73
C GLU A 244 -4.76 20.38 -22.97
N LEU A 245 -3.78 21.14 -23.46
CA LEU A 245 -2.52 21.38 -22.76
C LEU A 245 -2.76 22.11 -21.43
N GLU A 246 -3.61 23.13 -21.42
CA GLU A 246 -3.96 23.88 -20.21
C GLU A 246 -4.67 22.97 -19.16
N ASN A 247 -5.63 22.18 -19.62
CA ASN A 247 -6.30 21.19 -18.77
C ASN A 247 -5.32 20.15 -18.21
N LEU A 248 -4.33 19.72 -19.00
CA LEU A 248 -3.30 18.80 -18.53
C LEU A 248 -2.41 19.46 -17.47
N LYS A 249 -1.96 20.69 -17.70
CA LYS A 249 -1.15 21.47 -16.74
C LYS A 249 -1.87 21.67 -15.41
N ARG A 250 -3.19 21.95 -15.43
CA ARG A 250 -4.00 22.08 -14.20
C ARG A 250 -4.01 20.81 -13.35
N LYS A 251 -3.88 19.62 -13.94
CA LYS A 251 -3.83 18.36 -13.19
C LYS A 251 -2.58 18.22 -12.32
N PHE A 252 -1.51 18.96 -12.62
CA PHE A 252 -0.25 18.96 -11.86
C PHE A 252 -0.16 20.09 -10.83
N THR A 253 -1.31 20.51 -10.30
CA THR A 253 -1.40 21.47 -9.19
C THR A 253 -1.82 20.74 -7.90
N GLU A 254 -1.42 21.29 -6.74
CA GLU A 254 -1.72 20.69 -5.43
C GLU A 254 -3.22 20.69 -5.12
N ASP A 255 -3.98 21.65 -5.67
CA ASP A 255 -5.40 21.83 -5.45
C ASP A 255 -6.28 20.94 -6.33
N TYR A 256 -5.71 20.33 -7.38
CA TYR A 256 -6.50 19.48 -8.28
C TYR A 256 -6.95 18.20 -7.59
N ARG A 257 -8.24 17.91 -7.70
CA ARG A 257 -8.88 16.66 -7.26
C ARG A 257 -9.68 16.10 -8.43
N PRO A 258 -9.35 14.91 -8.94
CA PRO A 258 -10.10 14.29 -10.04
C PRO A 258 -11.52 13.94 -9.58
N ASN A 259 -12.51 14.24 -10.40
CA ASN A 259 -13.88 13.77 -10.23
C ASN A 259 -14.00 12.31 -10.70
N GLU A 260 -15.01 11.57 -10.23
CA GLU A 260 -15.23 10.15 -10.61
C GLU A 260 -15.38 9.96 -12.14
N THR A 261 -15.91 10.93 -12.85
CA THR A 261 -16.06 10.92 -14.32
C THR A 261 -14.74 11.16 -15.05
N GLU A 262 -13.76 11.83 -14.43
CA GLU A 262 -12.45 12.13 -15.00
C GLU A 262 -11.46 10.99 -14.85
N VAL A 263 -11.75 9.98 -14.02
CA VAL A 263 -10.90 8.80 -13.80
C VAL A 263 -10.62 8.02 -15.11
N LYS A 264 -11.46 8.18 -16.13
CA LYS A 264 -11.28 7.60 -17.46
C LYS A 264 -10.69 8.58 -18.49
N SER A 265 -10.37 9.82 -18.10
CA SER A 265 -9.92 10.87 -19.01
C SER A 265 -8.42 10.84 -19.27
N LEU A 266 -8.04 11.52 -20.36
CA LEU A 266 -6.65 11.78 -20.74
C LEU A 266 -5.85 12.31 -19.54
N GLY A 267 -4.70 11.68 -19.23
CA GLY A 267 -3.74 12.20 -18.26
C GLY A 267 -3.95 11.73 -16.82
N ILE A 268 -4.84 10.75 -16.53
CA ILE A 268 -4.93 10.21 -15.16
C ILE A 268 -3.66 9.44 -14.78
N GLY A 269 -3.05 8.71 -15.72
CA GLY A 269 -1.76 8.04 -15.50
C GLY A 269 -0.65 9.03 -15.12
N LEU A 270 -0.58 10.15 -15.83
CA LEU A 270 0.39 11.21 -15.55
C LEU A 270 0.10 11.93 -14.22
N TYR A 271 -1.17 12.12 -13.87
CA TYR A 271 -1.57 12.63 -12.56
C TYR A 271 -1.13 11.69 -11.42
N ASN A 272 -1.29 10.39 -11.59
CA ASN A 272 -0.82 9.41 -10.61
C ASN A 272 0.71 9.43 -10.44
N VAL A 273 1.46 9.62 -11.53
CA VAL A 273 2.91 9.85 -11.48
C VAL A 273 3.23 11.10 -10.67
N TYR A 274 2.56 12.23 -10.97
CA TYR A 274 2.73 13.47 -10.21
C TYR A 274 2.47 13.27 -8.71
N ARG A 275 1.36 12.63 -8.35
CA ARG A 275 0.99 12.38 -6.95
C ARG A 275 2.03 11.53 -6.23
N ARG A 276 2.53 10.45 -6.85
CA ARG A 276 3.57 9.58 -6.27
C ARG A 276 4.89 10.31 -6.09
N LEU A 277 5.30 11.12 -7.06
CA LEU A 277 6.49 11.97 -6.94
C LEU A 277 6.36 12.97 -5.78
N LYS A 278 5.18 13.60 -5.63
CA LYS A 278 4.91 14.51 -4.51
C LYS A 278 4.89 13.80 -3.16
N LEU A 279 4.38 12.58 -3.09
CA LEU A 279 4.41 11.79 -1.85
C LEU A 279 5.83 11.42 -1.42
N MET A 280 6.72 11.10 -2.38
CA MET A 280 8.09 10.69 -2.07
C MET A 280 9.03 11.88 -1.84
N TYR A 281 8.91 12.94 -2.63
CA TYR A 281 9.86 14.05 -2.64
C TYR A 281 9.28 15.39 -2.15
N GLY A 282 7.98 15.45 -1.86
CA GLY A 282 7.32 16.68 -1.40
C GLY A 282 7.46 17.83 -2.40
N SER A 283 7.86 19.00 -1.89
CA SER A 283 8.12 20.20 -2.70
C SER A 283 9.37 20.09 -3.58
N ASN A 284 10.23 19.07 -3.36
CA ASN A 284 11.45 18.87 -4.14
C ASN A 284 11.20 18.22 -5.51
N ALA A 285 9.99 17.69 -5.77
CA ALA A 285 9.62 17.18 -7.09
C ALA A 285 8.68 18.14 -7.81
N GLU A 286 8.94 18.34 -9.09
CA GLU A 286 8.11 19.13 -10.00
C GLU A 286 7.91 18.36 -11.30
N LEU A 287 6.70 18.42 -11.85
CA LEU A 287 6.35 17.84 -13.14
C LEU A 287 5.80 18.95 -14.04
N GLN A 288 6.39 19.12 -15.20
CA GLN A 288 6.03 20.15 -16.17
C GLN A 288 5.72 19.52 -17.52
N VAL A 289 4.81 20.14 -18.28
CA VAL A 289 4.43 19.72 -19.63
C VAL A 289 4.56 20.88 -20.59
N HIS A 290 5.18 20.60 -21.73
CA HIS A 290 5.35 21.54 -22.83
C HIS A 290 4.89 20.90 -24.13
N TYR A 291 4.39 21.73 -25.04
CA TYR A 291 4.07 21.32 -26.40
C TYR A 291 4.48 22.45 -27.36
N GLU A 292 5.38 22.14 -28.23
CA GLU A 292 5.91 23.10 -29.19
C GLU A 292 6.39 22.37 -30.46
N ASN A 293 6.13 22.92 -31.63
CA ASN A 293 6.59 22.36 -32.91
C ASN A 293 6.25 20.87 -33.11
N HIS A 294 5.03 20.48 -32.78
CA HIS A 294 4.57 19.09 -32.81
C HIS A 294 5.36 18.12 -31.90
N MET A 295 6.09 18.65 -30.93
CA MET A 295 6.77 17.85 -29.89
C MET A 295 6.06 18.02 -28.55
N PHE A 296 5.64 16.90 -27.98
CA PHE A 296 5.18 16.84 -26.60
C PHE A 296 6.37 16.54 -25.71
N MET A 297 6.54 17.31 -24.65
CA MET A 297 7.61 17.14 -23.68
C MET A 297 7.04 17.11 -22.26
N LEU A 298 7.44 16.10 -21.48
CA LEU A 298 7.16 15.99 -20.07
C LEU A 298 8.47 15.97 -19.30
N VAL A 299 8.62 16.91 -18.37
CA VAL A 299 9.84 17.09 -17.59
C VAL A 299 9.56 16.81 -16.11
N ILE A 300 10.32 15.89 -15.52
CA ILE A 300 10.35 15.62 -14.09
C ILE A 300 11.63 16.22 -13.53
N ASN A 301 11.50 17.19 -12.63
CA ASN A 301 12.61 17.81 -11.92
C ASN A 301 12.60 17.34 -10.46
N ILE A 302 13.73 16.80 -9.98
CA ILE A 302 13.93 16.38 -8.60
C ILE A 302 15.10 17.16 -8.03
N LYS A 303 14.84 17.98 -7.00
CA LYS A 303 15.88 18.67 -6.25
C LYS A 303 16.53 17.68 -5.28
N THR A 304 17.81 17.40 -5.50
CA THR A 304 18.61 16.65 -4.54
C THR A 304 19.21 17.64 -3.56
N GLU A 305 18.75 17.65 -2.31
CA GLU A 305 19.49 18.34 -1.26
C GLU A 305 20.91 17.76 -1.23
N ALA A 306 21.89 18.66 -1.26
CA ALA A 306 23.25 18.24 -0.89
C ALA A 306 23.12 17.58 0.49
N LYS A 307 23.40 16.27 0.61
CA LYS A 307 23.50 15.58 1.90
C LYS A 307 24.48 16.38 2.72
N GLY A 308 23.97 17.32 3.53
CA GLY A 308 24.74 17.92 4.60
C GLY A 308 25.22 16.77 5.47
N ARG A 309 26.54 16.57 5.52
CA ARG A 309 27.20 15.75 6.52
C ARG A 309 26.58 16.13 7.87
N LYS A 310 25.77 15.27 8.43
CA LYS A 310 25.62 15.23 9.88
C LYS A 310 26.96 14.73 10.39
N GLU A 311 27.84 15.66 10.71
CA GLU A 311 28.94 15.40 11.63
C GLU A 311 28.30 15.09 12.99
N THR A 312 28.49 13.89 13.45
CA THR A 312 28.34 13.48 14.86
C THR A 312 29.53 13.92 15.62
#